data_09251cade34b1055835b373685c2ff3e
#
_entry.id   09251cade34b1055835b373685c2ff3e
#
_cell.length_a   1.000
_cell.length_b   1.000
_cell.length_c   1.000
_cell.angle_alpha   90.00
_cell.angle_beta   90.00
_cell.angle_gamma   90.00
#
_symmetry.space_group_name_H-M   'P 1'
#
loop_
_entity.id
_entity.type
_entity.pdbx_description
1 polymer ?
#
loop_
_entity_poly.entity_id
_entity_poly.type
_entity_poly.pdbx_seq_one_letter_code
_entity_poly.pdbx_strand_id
1 'polypeptide(L)'
;SGLVKRVRESLIDQKEAEKRTLEFIKKYCPKGTSPLCGNSINQDRKFLTKYMSDLHDHLHYRSIDVTSVKELVNRWYPDGQKFPKKSNEHMALTDIRESLKELVFYRQHYFIGREESIAQPVT
;
A
#
# COMPACT_ATOMS: atom_id res chain seq x y z
N SER A 1 8.15 20.05 -21.29
CA SER A 1 7.90 20.45 -19.93
C SER A 1 8.88 19.81 -18.96
N GLY A 2 9.06 20.40 -17.80
CA GLY A 2 9.94 19.85 -16.77
C GLY A 2 9.50 18.46 -16.30
N LEU A 3 8.23 18.14 -16.39
CA LEU A 3 7.71 16.82 -16.02
C LEU A 3 8.25 15.73 -16.96
N VAL A 4 8.21 15.97 -18.27
CA VAL A 4 8.70 15.01 -19.27
C VAL A 4 10.20 14.76 -19.08
N LYS A 5 10.98 15.80 -18.85
CA LYS A 5 12.42 15.70 -18.57
C LYS A 5 12.69 14.87 -17.32
N ARG A 6 11.96 15.13 -16.23
CA ARG A 6 12.10 14.39 -14.96
C ARG A 6 11.73 12.92 -15.13
N VAL A 7 10.70 12.61 -15.91
CA VAL A 7 10.30 11.23 -16.18
C VAL A 7 11.42 10.50 -16.95
N ARG A 8 12.01 11.15 -17.95
CA ARG A 8 13.13 10.55 -18.71
C ARG A 8 14.36 10.31 -17.84
N GLU A 9 14.73 11.27 -17.01
CA GLU A 9 15.84 11.13 -16.07
C GLU A 9 15.59 9.99 -15.08
N SER A 10 14.35 9.87 -14.57
CA SER A 10 13.95 8.77 -13.70
C SER A 10 14.08 7.40 -14.36
N LEU A 11 13.78 7.29 -15.66
CA LEU A 11 13.89 6.02 -16.40
C LEU A 11 15.33 5.56 -16.52
N ILE A 12 16.32 6.47 -16.60
CA ILE A 12 17.73 6.13 -16.70
C ILE A 12 18.20 5.41 -15.43
N ASP A 13 17.75 5.87 -14.25
CA ASP A 13 18.15 5.34 -12.96
C ASP A 13 17.19 4.28 -12.40
N GLN A 14 16.21 3.88 -13.16
CA GLN A 14 15.13 3.01 -12.70
C GLN A 14 15.63 1.64 -12.25
N LYS A 15 16.55 1.03 -12.98
CA LYS A 15 17.13 -0.27 -12.61
C LYS A 15 17.91 -0.19 -11.31
N GLU A 16 18.64 0.91 -11.10
CA GLU A 16 19.37 1.13 -9.87
C GLU A 16 18.42 1.32 -8.68
N ALA A 17 17.34 2.07 -8.88
CA ALA A 17 16.31 2.25 -7.87
C ALA A 17 15.65 0.92 -7.49
N GLU A 18 15.32 0.10 -8.48
CA GLU A 18 14.78 -1.24 -8.26
C GLU A 18 15.75 -2.10 -7.46
N LYS A 19 17.00 -2.13 -7.85
CA LYS A 19 18.05 -2.93 -7.19
C LYS A 19 18.18 -2.55 -5.72
N ARG A 20 18.27 -1.25 -5.41
CA ARG A 20 18.41 -0.76 -4.03
C ARG A 20 17.19 -1.07 -3.20
N THR A 21 16.00 -0.86 -3.77
CA THR A 21 14.74 -1.16 -3.10
C THR A 21 14.62 -2.66 -2.82
N LEU A 22 14.96 -3.49 -3.79
CA LEU A 22 14.91 -4.94 -3.64
C LEU A 22 15.89 -5.44 -2.60
N GLU A 23 17.11 -4.92 -2.57
CA GLU A 23 18.12 -5.26 -1.55
C GLU A 23 17.61 -4.92 -0.15
N PHE A 24 16.97 -3.75 0.00
CA PHE A 24 16.38 -3.35 1.27
C PHE A 24 15.24 -4.28 1.69
N ILE A 25 14.32 -4.57 0.77
CA ILE A 25 13.15 -5.41 1.06
C ILE A 25 13.57 -6.84 1.41
N LYS A 26 14.56 -7.39 0.73
CA LYS A 26 15.06 -8.75 1.01
C LYS A 26 15.55 -8.94 2.44
N LYS A 27 15.98 -7.87 3.09
CA LYS A 27 16.42 -7.95 4.50
C LYS A 27 15.29 -8.22 5.46
N TYR A 28 14.07 -7.78 5.14
CA TYR A 28 12.93 -7.80 6.05
C TYR A 28 11.78 -8.69 5.58
N CYS A 29 11.71 -8.96 4.30
CA CYS A 29 10.58 -9.65 3.68
C CYS A 29 11.09 -10.82 2.83
N PRO A 30 10.91 -12.07 3.30
CA PRO A 30 11.22 -13.23 2.46
C PRO A 30 10.42 -13.20 1.17
N LYS A 31 10.99 -13.78 0.12
CA LYS A 31 10.35 -13.82 -1.20
C LYS A 31 8.94 -14.41 -1.14
N GLY A 32 7.99 -13.71 -1.76
CA GLY A 32 6.63 -14.19 -1.92
C GLY A 32 5.76 -14.10 -0.67
N THR A 33 6.20 -13.42 0.38
CA THR A 33 5.47 -13.38 1.65
C THR A 33 4.71 -12.10 1.92
N SER A 34 5.19 -10.97 1.44
CA SER A 34 4.63 -9.65 1.78
C SER A 34 3.82 -9.06 0.63
N PRO A 35 2.50 -8.85 0.84
CA PRO A 35 1.69 -8.16 -0.16
C PRO A 35 2.07 -6.69 -0.30
N LEU A 36 1.86 -6.12 -1.48
CA LEU A 36 1.89 -4.68 -1.65
C LEU A 36 0.71 -4.06 -0.92
N CYS A 37 0.96 -3.03 -0.11
CA CYS A 37 -0.06 -2.35 0.68
C CYS A 37 -0.03 -0.84 0.41
N GLY A 38 -1.19 -0.24 0.29
CA GLY A 38 -1.33 1.21 0.09
C GLY A 38 -2.72 1.58 -0.39
N ASN A 39 -2.92 2.85 -0.72
CA ASN A 39 -4.19 3.34 -1.26
C ASN A 39 -4.19 3.27 -2.79
N SER A 40 -5.24 2.66 -3.36
CA SER A 40 -5.45 2.61 -4.81
C SER A 40 -4.22 2.10 -5.56
N ILE A 41 -3.70 0.95 -5.14
CA ILE A 41 -2.41 0.44 -5.57
C ILE A 41 -2.40 -0.26 -6.92
N ASN A 42 -3.52 -0.28 -7.65
CA ASN A 42 -3.56 -0.89 -8.97
C ASN A 42 -2.57 -0.25 -9.94
N GLN A 43 -2.41 1.07 -9.89
CA GLN A 43 -1.46 1.79 -10.74
C GLN A 43 -0.02 1.47 -10.34
N ASP A 44 0.24 1.35 -9.04
CA ASP A 44 1.56 0.95 -8.53
C ASP A 44 1.91 -0.46 -9.02
N ARG A 45 0.97 -1.39 -8.98
CA ARG A 45 1.16 -2.75 -9.50
C ARG A 45 1.50 -2.73 -10.99
N LYS A 46 0.77 -1.97 -11.79
CA LYS A 46 1.03 -1.85 -13.22
C LYS A 46 2.42 -1.30 -13.49
N PHE A 47 2.82 -0.28 -12.75
CA PHE A 47 4.15 0.30 -12.86
C PHE A 47 5.24 -0.72 -12.52
N LEU A 48 5.11 -1.42 -11.38
CA LEU A 48 6.08 -2.42 -10.96
C LEU A 48 6.19 -3.55 -11.98
N THR A 49 5.07 -4.07 -12.46
CA THR A 49 5.04 -5.14 -13.44
C THR A 49 5.78 -4.75 -14.73
N LYS A 50 5.58 -3.50 -15.16
CA LYS A 50 6.15 -3.02 -16.42
C LYS A 50 7.62 -2.62 -16.28
N TYR A 51 8.00 -1.97 -15.18
CA TYR A 51 9.30 -1.31 -15.06
C TYR A 51 10.21 -1.89 -13.98
N MET A 52 9.66 -2.59 -12.99
CA MET A 52 10.41 -3.16 -11.87
C MET A 52 9.98 -4.58 -11.60
N SER A 53 10.11 -5.44 -12.60
CA SER A 53 9.59 -6.81 -12.54
C SER A 53 10.25 -7.67 -11.47
N ASP A 54 11.54 -7.50 -11.21
CA ASP A 54 12.23 -8.26 -10.17
C ASP A 54 11.71 -7.92 -8.78
N LEU A 55 11.47 -6.63 -8.52
CA LEU A 55 10.85 -6.16 -7.29
C LEU A 55 9.44 -6.71 -7.17
N HIS A 56 8.66 -6.60 -8.23
CA HIS A 56 7.29 -7.12 -8.27
C HIS A 56 7.25 -8.63 -7.97
N ASP A 57 8.13 -9.41 -8.58
CA ASP A 57 8.16 -10.87 -8.42
C ASP A 57 8.60 -11.29 -7.03
N HIS A 58 9.28 -10.43 -6.29
CA HIS A 58 9.67 -10.68 -4.91
C HIS A 58 8.49 -10.56 -3.93
N LEU A 59 7.48 -9.76 -4.27
CA LEU A 59 6.31 -9.54 -3.44
C LEU A 59 5.32 -10.70 -3.56
N HIS A 60 4.46 -10.84 -2.54
CA HIS A 60 3.31 -11.72 -2.64
C HIS A 60 2.38 -11.23 -3.76
N TYR A 61 1.73 -12.15 -4.48
CA TYR A 61 0.85 -11.78 -5.60
C TYR A 61 -0.43 -11.03 -5.16
N ARG A 62 -0.84 -11.18 -3.91
CA ARG A 62 -2.01 -10.47 -3.37
C ARG A 62 -1.65 -9.07 -2.92
N SER A 63 -2.67 -8.22 -2.83
CA SER A 63 -2.53 -6.83 -2.43
C SER A 63 -3.43 -6.51 -1.25
N ILE A 64 -2.99 -5.57 -0.42
CA ILE A 64 -3.84 -4.99 0.62
C ILE A 64 -4.07 -3.54 0.21
N ASP A 65 -5.26 -3.26 -0.33
CA ASP A 65 -5.62 -1.91 -0.78
C ASP A 65 -6.44 -1.21 0.31
N VAL A 66 -5.85 -0.22 0.93
CA VAL A 66 -6.47 0.55 2.02
C VAL A 66 -7.75 1.25 1.52
N THR A 67 -7.77 1.66 0.25
CA THR A 67 -8.96 2.27 -0.34
C THR A 67 -10.13 1.28 -0.40
N SER A 68 -9.87 -0.01 -0.60
CA SER A 68 -10.91 -1.04 -0.56
C SER A 68 -11.53 -1.14 0.83
N VAL A 69 -10.72 -1.08 1.88
CA VAL A 69 -11.21 -1.07 3.27
C VAL A 69 -12.04 0.19 3.52
N LYS A 70 -11.55 1.34 3.09
CA LYS A 70 -12.29 2.61 3.17
C LYS A 70 -13.65 2.52 2.50
N GLU A 71 -13.72 1.93 1.32
CA GLU A 71 -14.97 1.77 0.59
C GLU A 71 -15.98 0.91 1.35
N LEU A 72 -15.52 -0.18 1.96
CA LEU A 72 -16.38 -1.04 2.77
C LEU A 72 -16.86 -0.30 4.02
N VAL A 73 -15.98 0.40 4.70
CA VAL A 73 -16.34 1.18 5.89
C VAL A 73 -17.39 2.23 5.54
N ASN A 74 -17.20 2.97 4.46
CA ASN A 74 -18.15 4.01 4.05
C ASN A 74 -19.52 3.44 3.68
N ARG A 75 -19.57 2.23 3.11
CA ARG A 75 -20.82 1.59 2.72
C ARG A 75 -21.52 0.90 3.88
N TRP A 76 -20.76 0.23 4.73
CA TRP A 76 -21.33 -0.54 5.84
C TRP A 76 -21.60 0.29 7.08
N TYR A 77 -20.85 1.36 7.27
CA TYR A 77 -20.93 2.25 8.44
C TYR A 77 -21.00 3.72 8.00
N PRO A 78 -22.08 4.10 7.28
CA PRO A 78 -22.16 5.44 6.70
C PRO A 78 -22.10 6.58 7.71
N ASP A 79 -22.57 6.33 8.95
CA ASP A 79 -22.55 7.31 10.03
C ASP A 79 -21.38 7.10 11.01
N GLY A 80 -20.43 6.23 10.65
CA GLY A 80 -19.28 5.94 11.50
C GLY A 80 -18.23 7.02 11.44
N GLN A 81 -17.23 6.89 12.32
CA GLN A 81 -16.08 7.79 12.35
C GLN A 81 -15.31 7.72 11.02
N LYS A 82 -14.84 8.87 10.57
CA LYS A 82 -14.07 8.99 9.34
C LYS A 82 -12.62 9.31 9.66
N PHE A 83 -11.71 8.74 8.87
CA PHE A 83 -10.32 9.13 8.93
C PHE A 83 -10.17 10.59 8.48
N PRO A 84 -9.38 11.43 9.19
CA PRO A 84 -9.20 12.82 8.80
C PRO A 84 -8.69 12.96 7.36
N LYS A 85 -9.16 14.01 6.66
CA LYS A 85 -8.76 14.27 5.29
C LYS A 85 -7.24 14.40 5.21
N LYS A 86 -6.65 13.72 4.22
CA LYS A 86 -5.20 13.75 4.00
C LYS A 86 -4.73 15.14 3.61
N SER A 87 -3.46 15.46 3.96
CA SER A 87 -2.84 16.69 3.53
C SER A 87 -2.71 16.70 2.00
N ASN A 88 -2.69 17.91 1.42
CA ASN A 88 -2.52 18.07 -0.02
C ASN A 88 -1.06 17.91 -0.47
N GLU A 89 -0.17 17.53 0.42
CA GLU A 89 1.22 17.25 0.08
C GLU A 89 1.30 15.91 -0.66
N HIS A 90 1.74 15.95 -1.91
CA HIS A 90 1.93 14.74 -2.72
C HIS A 90 3.37 14.22 -2.62
N MET A 91 3.88 14.13 -1.41
CA MET A 91 5.21 13.55 -1.16
C MET A 91 5.07 12.06 -0.85
N ALA A 92 5.86 11.23 -1.53
CA ALA A 92 5.75 9.78 -1.44
C ALA A 92 5.81 9.26 0.01
N LEU A 93 6.75 9.76 0.81
CA LEU A 93 6.89 9.32 2.21
C LEU A 93 5.67 9.71 3.05
N THR A 94 5.16 10.92 2.87
CA THR A 94 3.95 11.38 3.55
C THR A 94 2.75 10.53 3.17
N ASP A 95 2.59 10.21 1.88
CA ASP A 95 1.50 9.38 1.38
C ASP A 95 1.56 7.97 1.97
N ILE A 96 2.74 7.36 2.07
CA ILE A 96 2.93 6.04 2.68
C ILE A 96 2.54 6.07 4.15
N ARG A 97 3.00 7.06 4.89
CA ARG A 97 2.66 7.21 6.31
C ARG A 97 1.17 7.43 6.54
N GLU A 98 0.55 8.25 5.70
CA GLU A 98 -0.89 8.49 5.76
C GLU A 98 -1.70 7.21 5.47
N SER A 99 -1.27 6.42 4.48
CA SER A 99 -1.91 5.14 4.17
C SER A 99 -1.83 4.18 5.35
N LEU A 100 -0.69 4.10 6.03
CA LEU A 100 -0.53 3.26 7.21
C LEU A 100 -1.40 3.74 8.38
N LYS A 101 -1.45 5.05 8.62
CA LYS A 101 -2.32 5.64 9.66
C LYS A 101 -3.78 5.36 9.37
N GLU A 102 -4.20 5.49 8.13
CA GLU A 102 -5.56 5.20 7.70
C GLU A 102 -5.93 3.74 7.96
N LEU A 103 -5.05 2.82 7.59
CA LEU A 103 -5.27 1.39 7.83
C LEU A 103 -5.36 1.07 9.33
N VAL A 104 -4.48 1.65 10.14
CA VAL A 104 -4.52 1.50 11.60
C VAL A 104 -5.82 2.05 12.17
N PHE A 105 -6.27 3.21 11.67
CA PHE A 105 -7.55 3.80 12.07
C PHE A 105 -8.71 2.83 11.84
N TYR A 106 -8.81 2.24 10.64
CA TYR A 106 -9.87 1.27 10.36
C TYR A 106 -9.77 0.04 11.22
N ARG A 107 -8.56 -0.46 11.46
CA ARG A 107 -8.36 -1.61 12.35
C ARG A 107 -8.86 -1.35 13.76
N GLN A 108 -8.61 -0.16 14.29
CA GLN A 108 -9.00 0.20 15.65
C GLN A 108 -10.50 0.45 15.82
N HIS A 109 -11.15 0.98 14.79
CA HIS A 109 -12.54 1.41 14.90
C HIS A 109 -13.55 0.44 14.29
N TYR A 110 -13.14 -0.42 13.37
CA TYR A 110 -14.09 -1.22 12.59
C TYR A 110 -13.82 -2.72 12.57
N PHE A 111 -12.66 -3.15 13.02
CA PHE A 111 -12.35 -4.57 13.11
C PHE A 111 -12.40 -5.02 14.57
N ILE A 112 -12.93 -6.23 14.80
CA ILE A 112 -12.94 -6.82 16.15
C ILE A 112 -11.51 -7.18 16.58
N GLY A 113 -11.28 -7.20 17.89
CA GLY A 113 -10.00 -7.60 18.43
C GLY A 113 -9.69 -9.07 18.16
N ARG A 114 -8.41 -9.42 18.18
CA ARG A 114 -7.96 -10.79 17.91
C ARG A 114 -8.63 -11.80 18.83
N GLU A 115 -8.74 -11.50 20.12
CA GLU A 115 -9.35 -12.40 21.10
C GLU A 115 -10.83 -12.64 20.80
N GLU A 116 -11.57 -11.58 20.46
CA GLU A 116 -12.97 -11.69 20.05
C GLU A 116 -13.15 -12.53 18.80
N SER A 117 -12.25 -12.34 17.82
CA SER A 117 -12.25 -13.10 16.57
C SER A 117 -12.04 -14.59 16.81
N ILE A 118 -11.13 -14.96 17.70
CA ILE A 118 -10.81 -16.35 18.03
C ILE A 118 -11.95 -17.00 18.81
N ALA A 119 -12.60 -16.26 19.70
CA ALA A 119 -13.69 -16.77 20.56
C ALA A 119 -14.99 -17.05 19.79
N GLN A 120 -15.15 -16.53 18.58
CA GLN A 120 -16.35 -16.68 17.75
C GLN A 120 -16.12 -17.71 16.65
N PRO A 121 -16.58 -18.96 16.80
CA PRO A 121 -16.44 -19.94 15.71
C PRO A 121 -17.28 -19.53 14.50
N VAL A 122 -16.80 -19.86 13.31
CA VAL A 122 -17.55 -19.65 12.07
C VAL A 122 -18.60 -20.77 11.96
N THR A 123 -19.87 -20.36 11.86
CA THR A 123 -21.00 -21.30 11.71
C THR A 123 -21.41 -21.41 10.25
#